data_53e0d1bd2236061984efdfeeb745b18f
#
_entry.id   53e0d1bd2236061984efdfeeb745b18f
#
_cell.length_a   1.000
_cell.length_b   1.000
_cell.length_c   1.000
_cell.angle_alpha   90.00
_cell.angle_beta   90.00
_cell.angle_gamma   90.00
#
_symmetry.space_group_name_H-M   'P 1'
#
loop_
_entity.id
_entity.type
_entity.pdbx_description
1 polymer ?
#
loop_
_entity_poly.entity_id
_entity_poly.type
_entity_poly.pdbx_seq_one_letter_code
_entity_poly.pdbx_strand_id
1 'polypeptide(L)'
;MDLLEIRKELDILDREIVHLFEKRMRLVEEVAKFKLDTGKAVLDSKREKEKLQAVRSYVEDAQLQESITELFQEMMSMSRRKQIGMLLDRGRGYSADFQKLKSLPFSGKSLAYQGAEGAYSFLAGKTFFPKESMLACTNFQDVLLALEEGRADFGILPMENSTYGMVQDNFDLLAKHPKLYVVQEIEFPVAHCLATLPGESFSDIKRVYSHPQALSQCADFFQKYPKILGVPSLNTAIAAKSLKEQGERGAAVLCSKEAALEYGLSILEENLSKKENTTRFFILGREAFFTE
;
A
#
# COMPACT_ATOMS: atom_id res chain seq x y z
N MET A 1 25.61 24.91 -22.39
CA MET A 1 24.17 24.74 -22.67
C MET A 1 23.41 25.54 -21.62
N ASP A 2 22.53 26.42 -21.99
CA ASP A 2 21.71 27.13 -21.02
C ASP A 2 20.47 26.30 -20.60
N LEU A 3 19.77 26.72 -19.56
CA LEU A 3 18.62 25.99 -19.03
C LEU A 3 17.49 25.86 -20.08
N LEU A 4 17.34 26.83 -20.98
CA LEU A 4 16.30 26.81 -21.99
C LEU A 4 16.62 25.79 -23.09
N GLU A 5 17.88 25.65 -23.47
CA GLU A 5 18.35 24.62 -24.40
C GLU A 5 18.18 23.23 -23.83
N ILE A 6 18.56 23.01 -22.55
CA ILE A 6 18.38 21.72 -21.85
C ILE A 6 16.90 21.32 -21.83
N ARG A 7 15.99 22.25 -21.54
CA ARG A 7 14.55 21.99 -21.55
C ARG A 7 14.03 21.59 -22.94
N LYS A 8 14.51 22.25 -24.00
CA LYS A 8 14.11 21.88 -25.36
C LYS A 8 14.57 20.47 -25.74
N GLU A 9 15.75 20.05 -25.32
CA GLU A 9 16.23 18.69 -25.55
C GLU A 9 15.41 17.68 -24.75
N LEU A 10 15.08 17.98 -23.49
CA LEU A 10 14.17 17.13 -22.69
C LEU A 10 12.79 16.99 -23.36
N ASP A 11 12.19 18.08 -23.87
CA ASP A 11 10.91 18.04 -24.57
C ASP A 11 10.93 17.15 -25.84
N ILE A 12 12.09 17.02 -26.48
CA ILE A 12 12.27 16.11 -27.62
C ILE A 12 12.29 14.66 -27.14
N LEU A 13 13.09 14.36 -26.12
CA LEU A 13 13.20 13.04 -25.54
C LEU A 13 11.85 12.55 -24.95
N ASP A 14 11.12 13.42 -24.29
CA ASP A 14 9.79 13.11 -23.74
C ASP A 14 8.82 12.68 -24.85
N ARG A 15 8.83 13.36 -26.00
CA ARG A 15 8.02 12.97 -27.16
C ARG A 15 8.42 11.60 -27.71
N GLU A 16 9.69 11.27 -27.74
CA GLU A 16 10.17 9.95 -28.16
C GLU A 16 9.73 8.87 -27.18
N ILE A 17 9.85 9.13 -25.89
CA ILE A 17 9.37 8.22 -24.82
C ILE A 17 7.87 7.94 -24.97
N VAL A 18 7.06 8.99 -25.16
CA VAL A 18 5.61 8.85 -25.39
C VAL A 18 5.33 7.97 -26.60
N HIS A 19 6.00 8.25 -27.73
CA HIS A 19 5.82 7.48 -28.97
C HIS A 19 6.21 5.99 -28.79
N LEU A 20 7.33 5.73 -28.13
CA LEU A 20 7.78 4.36 -27.83
C LEU A 20 6.83 3.64 -26.87
N PHE A 21 6.31 4.35 -25.88
CA PHE A 21 5.32 3.81 -24.96
C PHE A 21 4.01 3.44 -25.68
N GLU A 22 3.48 4.32 -26.53
CA GLU A 22 2.30 4.03 -27.36
C GLU A 22 2.50 2.81 -28.27
N LYS A 23 3.68 2.74 -28.92
CA LYS A 23 4.04 1.58 -29.76
C LYS A 23 4.07 0.29 -28.95
N ARG A 24 4.64 0.35 -27.74
CA ARG A 24 4.66 -0.79 -26.81
C ARG A 24 3.24 -1.19 -26.41
N MET A 25 2.36 -0.24 -26.11
CA MET A 25 0.97 -0.52 -25.72
C MET A 25 0.13 -1.10 -26.85
N ARG A 26 0.41 -0.77 -28.12
CA ARG A 26 -0.20 -1.44 -29.27
C ARG A 26 0.21 -2.93 -29.35
N LEU A 27 1.49 -3.25 -29.11
CA LEU A 27 1.95 -4.64 -29.04
C LEU A 27 1.32 -5.42 -27.87
N VAL A 28 1.04 -4.75 -26.75
CA VAL A 28 0.31 -5.34 -25.60
C VAL A 28 -1.10 -5.76 -26.00
N GLU A 29 -1.78 -5.04 -26.91
CA GLU A 29 -3.09 -5.44 -27.44
C GLU A 29 -3.00 -6.75 -28.24
N GLU A 30 -1.96 -6.91 -29.04
CA GLU A 30 -1.75 -8.17 -29.78
C GLU A 30 -1.44 -9.34 -28.82
N VAL A 31 -0.66 -9.09 -27.75
CA VAL A 31 -0.46 -10.09 -26.70
C VAL A 31 -1.78 -10.46 -26.01
N ALA A 32 -2.65 -9.48 -25.74
CA ALA A 32 -3.95 -9.74 -25.13
C ALA A 32 -4.82 -10.61 -26.06
N LYS A 33 -4.88 -10.29 -27.36
CA LYS A 33 -5.60 -11.12 -28.36
C LYS A 33 -5.08 -12.56 -28.36
N PHE A 34 -3.75 -12.75 -28.44
CA PHE A 34 -3.15 -14.07 -28.40
C PHE A 34 -3.49 -14.87 -27.13
N LYS A 35 -3.47 -14.19 -25.96
CA LYS A 35 -3.83 -14.82 -24.68
C LYS A 35 -5.32 -15.18 -24.62
N LEU A 36 -6.17 -14.33 -25.20
CA LEU A 36 -7.59 -14.60 -25.37
C LEU A 36 -7.84 -15.89 -26.18
N ASP A 37 -7.15 -16.03 -27.28
CA ASP A 37 -7.34 -17.16 -28.19
C ASP A 37 -6.77 -18.47 -27.63
N THR A 38 -5.70 -18.38 -26.83
CA THR A 38 -4.99 -19.54 -26.28
C THR A 38 -5.35 -19.88 -24.82
N GLY A 39 -6.15 -19.05 -24.13
CA GLY A 39 -6.51 -19.25 -22.72
C GLY A 39 -5.36 -19.03 -21.75
N LYS A 40 -4.25 -18.40 -22.17
CA LYS A 40 -3.10 -18.12 -21.28
C LYS A 40 -3.44 -17.00 -20.30
N ALA A 41 -2.95 -17.16 -19.05
CA ALA A 41 -3.10 -16.15 -18.01
C ALA A 41 -2.45 -14.81 -18.39
N VAL A 42 -3.04 -13.70 -17.91
CA VAL A 42 -2.47 -12.35 -18.12
C VAL A 42 -1.14 -12.23 -17.39
N LEU A 43 -1.08 -12.64 -16.14
CA LEU A 43 0.14 -12.61 -15.34
C LEU A 43 1.06 -13.80 -15.72
N ASP A 44 2.28 -13.47 -16.09
CA ASP A 44 3.38 -14.42 -16.28
C ASP A 44 4.57 -13.94 -15.44
N SER A 45 4.55 -14.32 -14.17
CA SER A 45 5.55 -13.89 -13.18
C SER A 45 6.99 -14.28 -13.57
N LYS A 46 7.17 -15.41 -14.25
CA LYS A 46 8.50 -15.84 -14.71
C LYS A 46 9.01 -14.89 -15.78
N ARG A 47 8.17 -14.62 -16.78
CA ARG A 47 8.49 -13.71 -17.90
C ARG A 47 8.75 -12.28 -17.42
N GLU A 48 7.99 -11.81 -16.43
CA GLU A 48 8.20 -10.47 -15.87
C GLU A 48 9.55 -10.35 -15.14
N LYS A 49 9.93 -11.35 -14.34
CA LYS A 49 11.25 -11.40 -13.69
C LYS A 49 12.39 -11.41 -14.70
N GLU A 50 12.30 -12.27 -15.72
CA GLU A 50 13.29 -12.32 -16.82
C GLU A 50 13.41 -10.97 -17.53
N LYS A 51 12.27 -10.30 -17.77
CA LYS A 51 12.24 -8.99 -18.43
C LYS A 51 12.91 -7.91 -17.59
N LEU A 52 12.64 -7.87 -16.28
CA LEU A 52 13.29 -6.91 -15.39
C LEU A 52 14.80 -7.12 -15.31
N GLN A 53 15.26 -8.36 -15.26
CA GLN A 53 16.69 -8.68 -15.31
C GLN A 53 17.32 -8.20 -16.63
N ALA A 54 16.66 -8.46 -17.75
CA ALA A 54 17.14 -8.03 -19.06
C ALA A 54 17.20 -6.49 -19.17
N VAL A 55 16.20 -5.78 -18.66
CA VAL A 55 16.17 -4.32 -18.69
C VAL A 55 17.29 -3.72 -17.85
N ARG A 56 17.57 -4.27 -16.67
CA ARG A 56 18.71 -3.85 -15.85
C ARG A 56 20.04 -3.99 -16.58
N SER A 57 20.21 -5.03 -17.41
CA SER A 57 21.44 -5.24 -18.17
C SER A 57 21.62 -4.28 -19.36
N TYR A 58 20.59 -3.54 -19.76
CA TYR A 58 20.67 -2.52 -20.81
C TYR A 58 21.16 -1.17 -20.27
N VAL A 59 21.17 -1.00 -18.96
CA VAL A 59 21.52 0.28 -18.33
C VAL A 59 23.04 0.40 -18.21
N GLU A 60 23.61 1.42 -18.84
CA GLU A 60 25.05 1.70 -18.80
C GLU A 60 25.45 2.38 -17.47
N ASP A 61 24.62 3.29 -16.97
CA ASP A 61 24.84 3.97 -15.68
C ASP A 61 24.21 3.16 -14.54
N ALA A 62 25.05 2.55 -13.71
CA ALA A 62 24.62 1.73 -12.59
C ALA A 62 23.68 2.46 -11.60
N GLN A 63 23.77 3.78 -11.48
CA GLN A 63 22.92 4.58 -10.60
C GLN A 63 21.46 4.63 -11.08
N LEU A 64 21.22 4.44 -12.39
CA LEU A 64 19.88 4.45 -12.99
C LEU A 64 19.20 3.07 -12.99
N GLN A 65 19.89 1.99 -12.59
CA GLN A 65 19.35 0.63 -12.68
C GLN A 65 18.08 0.44 -11.86
N GLU A 66 18.00 1.05 -10.68
CA GLU A 66 16.82 0.95 -9.82
C GLU A 66 15.64 1.72 -10.40
N SER A 67 15.84 2.97 -10.79
CA SER A 67 14.81 3.83 -11.40
C SER A 67 14.25 3.23 -12.71
N ILE A 68 15.12 2.66 -13.55
CA ILE A 68 14.66 1.95 -14.77
C ILE A 68 13.89 0.69 -14.42
N THR A 69 14.27 -0.03 -13.37
CA THR A 69 13.52 -1.21 -12.91
C THR A 69 12.11 -0.82 -12.47
N GLU A 70 11.97 0.21 -11.67
CA GLU A 70 10.68 0.76 -11.21
C GLU A 70 9.81 1.22 -12.38
N LEU A 71 10.38 1.98 -13.32
CA LEU A 71 9.68 2.42 -14.52
C LEU A 71 9.12 1.23 -15.31
N PHE A 72 9.90 0.17 -15.50
CA PHE A 72 9.44 -1.01 -16.24
C PHE A 72 8.44 -1.85 -15.45
N GLN A 73 8.52 -1.90 -14.13
CA GLN A 73 7.48 -2.51 -13.29
C GLN A 73 6.13 -1.82 -13.50
N GLU A 74 6.11 -0.47 -13.47
CA GLU A 74 4.89 0.29 -13.70
C GLU A 74 4.36 0.11 -15.13
N MET A 75 5.23 0.15 -16.14
CA MET A 75 4.84 -0.12 -17.52
C MET A 75 4.25 -1.52 -17.72
N MET A 76 4.74 -2.54 -16.97
CA MET A 76 4.17 -3.89 -17.01
C MET A 76 2.82 -3.94 -16.29
N SER A 77 2.66 -3.21 -15.19
CA SER A 77 1.38 -3.05 -14.49
C SER A 77 0.31 -2.42 -15.41
N MET A 78 0.64 -1.31 -16.08
CA MET A 78 -0.24 -0.69 -17.08
C MET A 78 -0.61 -1.65 -18.21
N SER A 79 0.35 -2.48 -18.65
CA SER A 79 0.13 -3.49 -19.69
C SER A 79 -0.83 -4.58 -19.23
N ARG A 80 -0.73 -5.04 -17.98
CA ARG A 80 -1.68 -6.01 -17.40
C ARG A 80 -3.07 -5.42 -17.30
N ARG A 81 -3.22 -4.19 -16.79
CA ARG A 81 -4.51 -3.49 -16.71
C ARG A 81 -5.19 -3.41 -18.08
N LYS A 82 -4.44 -3.03 -19.12
CA LYS A 82 -4.97 -2.98 -20.48
C LYS A 82 -5.41 -4.36 -21.00
N GLN A 83 -4.59 -5.41 -20.78
CA GLN A 83 -4.97 -6.78 -21.17
C GLN A 83 -6.22 -7.25 -20.44
N ILE A 84 -6.33 -7.00 -19.13
CA ILE A 84 -7.50 -7.36 -18.32
C ILE A 84 -8.75 -6.62 -18.83
N GLY A 85 -8.67 -5.31 -19.11
CA GLY A 85 -9.76 -4.55 -19.69
C GLY A 85 -10.28 -5.17 -21.00
N MET A 86 -9.37 -5.52 -21.93
CA MET A 86 -9.74 -6.18 -23.19
C MET A 86 -10.36 -7.57 -23.01
N LEU A 87 -9.98 -8.31 -21.95
CA LEU A 87 -10.59 -9.60 -21.58
C LEU A 87 -12.02 -9.40 -21.08
N LEU A 88 -12.22 -8.41 -20.21
CA LEU A 88 -13.53 -8.07 -19.65
C LEU A 88 -14.51 -7.62 -20.75
N ASP A 89 -14.07 -6.77 -21.67
CA ASP A 89 -14.89 -6.28 -22.79
C ASP A 89 -15.37 -7.40 -23.72
N ARG A 90 -14.67 -8.53 -23.79
CA ARG A 90 -15.05 -9.71 -24.58
C ARG A 90 -15.79 -10.79 -23.78
N GLY A 91 -16.25 -10.48 -22.57
CA GLY A 91 -17.00 -11.42 -21.73
C GLY A 91 -16.18 -12.62 -21.24
N ARG A 92 -14.87 -12.56 -21.38
CA ARG A 92 -13.91 -13.57 -20.83
C ARG A 92 -13.25 -13.06 -19.56
N GLY A 93 -13.95 -12.24 -18.78
CA GLY A 93 -13.56 -11.95 -17.41
C GLY A 93 -13.70 -13.19 -16.54
N TYR A 94 -12.93 -13.27 -15.47
CA TYR A 94 -13.16 -14.25 -14.42
C TYR A 94 -14.65 -14.30 -14.13
N SER A 95 -15.28 -15.45 -14.36
CA SER A 95 -16.69 -15.68 -14.04
C SER A 95 -16.85 -15.93 -12.52
N ALA A 96 -16.47 -14.96 -11.72
CA ALA A 96 -17.15 -14.80 -10.47
C ALA A 96 -18.48 -14.14 -10.85
N ASP A 97 -19.60 -14.81 -10.64
CA ASP A 97 -20.91 -14.20 -10.76
C ASP A 97 -21.03 -13.14 -9.66
N PHE A 98 -20.51 -11.94 -9.95
CA PHE A 98 -20.61 -10.82 -9.02
C PHE A 98 -22.08 -10.46 -8.84
N GLN A 99 -22.55 -10.62 -7.61
CA GLN A 99 -23.90 -10.27 -7.24
C GLN A 99 -24.00 -8.76 -7.04
N LYS A 100 -24.94 -8.12 -7.73
CA LYS A 100 -25.28 -6.73 -7.48
C LYS A 100 -26.13 -6.63 -6.22
N LEU A 101 -25.62 -5.92 -5.21
CA LEU A 101 -26.30 -5.67 -3.94
C LEU A 101 -26.80 -4.22 -3.87
N LYS A 102 -27.89 -3.99 -3.13
CA LYS A 102 -28.41 -2.63 -2.88
C LYS A 102 -27.59 -1.86 -1.86
N SER A 103 -26.87 -2.56 -0.99
CA SER A 103 -26.00 -1.98 0.04
C SER A 103 -24.91 -2.98 0.41
N LEU A 104 -23.78 -2.47 0.92
CA LEU A 104 -22.68 -3.31 1.39
C LEU A 104 -23.14 -4.16 2.59
N PRO A 105 -22.88 -5.48 2.59
CA PRO A 105 -23.38 -6.41 3.61
C PRO A 105 -22.45 -6.47 4.84
N PHE A 106 -22.03 -5.32 5.36
CA PHE A 106 -21.06 -5.26 6.46
C PHE A 106 -21.68 -5.24 7.86
N SER A 107 -22.98 -4.93 7.96
CA SER A 107 -23.66 -4.89 9.26
C SER A 107 -23.64 -6.25 9.96
N GLY A 108 -23.18 -6.29 11.21
CA GLY A 108 -23.07 -7.51 12.02
C GLY A 108 -21.98 -8.48 11.58
N LYS A 109 -21.08 -8.04 10.68
CA LYS A 109 -19.97 -8.83 10.16
C LYS A 109 -18.64 -8.42 10.79
N SER A 110 -17.66 -9.33 10.76
CA SER A 110 -16.32 -9.12 11.31
C SER A 110 -15.29 -8.79 10.25
N LEU A 111 -14.28 -7.98 10.62
CA LEU A 111 -13.17 -7.58 9.75
C LEU A 111 -11.83 -7.97 10.38
N ALA A 112 -11.02 -8.76 9.65
CA ALA A 112 -9.63 -9.01 10.01
C ALA A 112 -8.72 -7.88 9.49
N TYR A 113 -7.78 -7.43 10.33
CA TYR A 113 -6.81 -6.40 9.99
C TYR A 113 -5.43 -6.71 10.56
N GLN A 114 -4.37 -6.20 9.96
CA GLN A 114 -3.02 -6.36 10.47
C GLN A 114 -2.68 -5.27 11.49
N GLY A 115 -2.09 -5.68 12.62
CA GLY A 115 -1.53 -4.80 13.62
C GLY A 115 -2.34 -4.75 14.91
N ALA A 116 -2.27 -3.60 15.59
CA ALA A 116 -2.95 -3.33 16.85
C ALA A 116 -4.05 -2.27 16.67
N GLU A 117 -4.88 -2.05 17.68
CA GLU A 117 -5.84 -0.95 17.68
C GLU A 117 -5.15 0.39 17.44
N GLY A 118 -5.76 1.25 16.63
CA GLY A 118 -5.16 2.49 16.17
C GLY A 118 -4.23 2.37 14.95
N ALA A 119 -3.96 1.15 14.45
CA ALA A 119 -3.31 0.99 13.14
C ALA A 119 -4.19 1.55 12.01
N TYR A 120 -3.59 2.06 10.92
CA TYR A 120 -4.36 2.64 9.81
C TYR A 120 -5.33 1.65 9.16
N SER A 121 -4.98 0.37 9.08
CA SER A 121 -5.89 -0.69 8.64
C SER A 121 -7.10 -0.84 9.57
N PHE A 122 -6.89 -0.73 10.90
CA PHE A 122 -7.98 -0.73 11.88
C PHE A 122 -8.87 0.52 11.70
N LEU A 123 -8.28 1.70 11.60
CA LEU A 123 -9.01 2.97 11.47
C LEU A 123 -9.82 3.03 10.18
N ALA A 124 -9.22 2.64 9.05
CA ALA A 124 -9.92 2.55 7.78
C ALA A 124 -11.07 1.53 7.84
N GLY A 125 -10.82 0.34 8.41
CA GLY A 125 -11.85 -0.68 8.59
C GLY A 125 -12.98 -0.23 9.50
N LYS A 126 -12.69 0.52 10.57
CA LYS A 126 -13.68 1.05 11.52
C LYS A 126 -14.74 1.95 10.86
N THR A 127 -14.45 2.50 9.68
CA THR A 127 -15.42 3.27 8.89
C THR A 127 -16.67 2.44 8.55
N PHE A 128 -16.51 1.12 8.39
CA PHE A 128 -17.60 0.20 8.00
C PHE A 128 -17.94 -0.81 9.08
N PHE A 129 -17.03 -1.08 10.03
CA PHE A 129 -17.18 -2.14 11.03
C PHE A 129 -17.06 -1.55 12.46
N PRO A 130 -17.92 -1.96 13.38
CA PRO A 130 -17.77 -1.60 14.79
C PRO A 130 -16.54 -2.27 15.40
N LYS A 131 -15.99 -1.70 16.49
CA LYS A 131 -14.74 -2.14 17.12
C LYS A 131 -14.79 -3.63 17.57
N GLU A 132 -15.88 -4.06 18.13
CA GLU A 132 -16.12 -5.42 18.64
C GLU A 132 -16.14 -6.48 17.53
N SER A 133 -16.30 -6.07 16.29
CA SER A 133 -16.26 -6.94 15.11
C SER A 133 -14.88 -7.04 14.47
N MET A 134 -13.83 -6.45 15.09
CA MET A 134 -12.49 -6.36 14.52
C MET A 134 -11.57 -7.47 15.04
N LEU A 135 -10.94 -8.24 14.13
CA LEU A 135 -9.97 -9.29 14.43
C LEU A 135 -8.55 -8.83 14.10
N ALA A 136 -7.72 -8.63 15.13
CA ALA A 136 -6.30 -8.27 14.93
C ALA A 136 -5.49 -9.49 14.48
N CYS A 137 -4.66 -9.31 13.43
CA CYS A 137 -3.77 -10.32 12.89
C CYS A 137 -2.31 -9.83 12.97
N THR A 138 -1.36 -10.76 13.06
CA THR A 138 0.07 -10.43 13.18
C THR A 138 0.65 -9.87 11.89
N ASN A 139 0.25 -10.43 10.76
CA ASN A 139 0.73 -10.06 9.42
C ASN A 139 -0.42 -10.10 8.40
N PHE A 140 -0.16 -9.66 7.17
CA PHE A 140 -1.18 -9.63 6.11
C PHE A 140 -1.60 -11.02 5.62
N GLN A 141 -0.71 -12.01 5.68
CA GLN A 141 -1.06 -13.39 5.34
C GLN A 141 -2.08 -13.96 6.33
N ASP A 142 -1.93 -13.67 7.63
CA ASP A 142 -2.89 -14.11 8.66
C ASP A 142 -4.28 -13.47 8.44
N VAL A 143 -4.35 -12.25 7.88
CA VAL A 143 -5.63 -11.63 7.49
C VAL A 143 -6.32 -12.46 6.41
N LEU A 144 -5.61 -12.87 5.36
CA LEU A 144 -6.19 -13.67 4.27
C LEU A 144 -6.57 -15.08 4.74
N LEU A 145 -5.73 -15.70 5.57
CA LEU A 145 -6.04 -16.99 6.18
C LEU A 145 -7.26 -16.90 7.10
N ALA A 146 -7.40 -15.81 7.86
CA ALA A 146 -8.58 -15.61 8.71
C ALA A 146 -9.89 -15.57 7.89
N LEU A 147 -9.84 -15.03 6.67
CA LEU A 147 -10.97 -15.06 5.73
C LEU A 147 -11.25 -16.48 5.24
N GLU A 148 -10.22 -17.15 4.70
CA GLU A 148 -10.37 -18.49 4.13
C GLU A 148 -10.86 -19.52 5.16
N GLU A 149 -10.40 -19.43 6.40
CA GLU A 149 -10.77 -20.26 7.52
C GLU A 149 -12.14 -19.86 8.15
N GLY A 150 -12.73 -18.75 7.75
CA GLY A 150 -14.00 -18.25 8.29
C GLY A 150 -13.92 -17.65 9.69
N ARG A 151 -12.72 -17.31 10.18
CA ARG A 151 -12.50 -16.60 11.46
C ARG A 151 -12.92 -15.13 11.40
N ALA A 152 -12.94 -14.57 10.19
CA ALA A 152 -13.49 -13.26 9.89
C ALA A 152 -14.33 -13.34 8.62
N ASP A 153 -15.32 -12.44 8.48
CA ASP A 153 -16.15 -12.34 7.27
C ASP A 153 -15.42 -11.58 6.16
N PHE A 154 -14.68 -10.54 6.55
CA PHE A 154 -13.93 -9.66 5.66
C PHE A 154 -12.50 -9.44 6.15
N GLY A 155 -11.62 -8.98 5.27
CA GLY A 155 -10.26 -8.58 5.60
C GLY A 155 -9.89 -7.28 4.93
N ILE A 156 -8.93 -6.54 5.49
CA ILE A 156 -8.46 -5.28 4.93
C ILE A 156 -6.95 -5.31 4.70
N LEU A 157 -6.52 -4.94 3.49
CA LEU A 157 -5.11 -4.81 3.11
C LEU A 157 -4.81 -3.41 2.57
N PRO A 158 -3.68 -2.78 2.95
CA PRO A 158 -3.17 -1.59 2.27
C PRO A 158 -2.58 -2.00 0.92
N MET A 159 -3.02 -1.37 -0.16
CA MET A 159 -2.61 -1.73 -1.51
C MET A 159 -1.74 -0.66 -2.18
N GLU A 160 -1.94 0.60 -1.84
CA GLU A 160 -1.18 1.70 -2.39
C GLU A 160 -1.12 2.86 -1.40
N ASN A 161 0.03 3.53 -1.35
CA ASN A 161 0.20 4.76 -0.58
C ASN A 161 0.63 5.89 -1.52
N SER A 162 0.04 7.07 -1.40
CA SER A 162 0.29 8.21 -2.28
C SER A 162 1.74 8.70 -2.29
N THR A 163 2.52 8.38 -1.25
CA THR A 163 3.93 8.76 -1.13
C THR A 163 4.89 7.65 -1.60
N TYR A 164 4.53 6.38 -1.39
CA TYR A 164 5.41 5.22 -1.66
C TYR A 164 4.95 4.38 -2.85
N GLY A 165 3.76 4.65 -3.38
CA GLY A 165 3.20 3.85 -4.47
C GLY A 165 2.62 2.52 -4.01
N MET A 166 2.68 1.52 -4.89
CA MET A 166 2.04 0.22 -4.70
C MET A 166 2.75 -0.62 -3.64
N VAL A 167 1.98 -1.26 -2.76
CA VAL A 167 2.46 -2.29 -1.81
C VAL A 167 2.51 -3.64 -2.55
N GLN A 168 3.56 -3.84 -3.35
CA GLN A 168 3.68 -4.98 -4.26
C GLN A 168 3.52 -6.32 -3.55
N ASP A 169 4.08 -6.48 -2.35
CA ASP A 169 3.98 -7.71 -1.56
C ASP A 169 2.52 -8.10 -1.27
N ASN A 170 1.62 -7.14 -1.08
CA ASN A 170 0.21 -7.40 -0.83
C ASN A 170 -0.54 -7.80 -2.11
N PHE A 171 -0.16 -7.26 -3.28
CA PHE A 171 -0.68 -7.74 -4.57
C PHE A 171 -0.22 -9.17 -4.86
N ASP A 172 1.06 -9.47 -4.62
CA ASP A 172 1.61 -10.82 -4.81
C ASP A 172 1.01 -11.82 -3.81
N LEU A 173 0.72 -11.36 -2.60
CA LEU A 173 0.04 -12.15 -1.59
C LEU A 173 -1.41 -12.46 -2.00
N LEU A 174 -2.18 -11.44 -2.38
CA LEU A 174 -3.58 -11.61 -2.82
C LEU A 174 -3.69 -12.52 -4.04
N ALA A 175 -2.74 -12.46 -4.98
CA ALA A 175 -2.71 -13.33 -6.15
C ALA A 175 -2.60 -14.83 -5.81
N LYS A 176 -2.13 -15.18 -4.61
CA LYS A 176 -2.05 -16.57 -4.11
C LYS A 176 -3.37 -17.05 -3.51
N HIS A 177 -4.34 -16.17 -3.31
CA HIS A 177 -5.66 -16.43 -2.71
C HIS A 177 -6.81 -16.16 -3.70
N PRO A 178 -6.92 -16.94 -4.80
CA PRO A 178 -7.83 -16.65 -5.91
C PRO A 178 -9.32 -16.80 -5.58
N LYS A 179 -9.65 -17.26 -4.38
CA LYS A 179 -11.03 -17.38 -3.86
C LYS A 179 -11.48 -16.17 -3.05
N LEU A 180 -10.60 -15.17 -2.89
CA LEU A 180 -10.93 -13.93 -2.22
C LEU A 180 -11.16 -12.82 -3.26
N TYR A 181 -12.15 -12.01 -3.04
CA TYR A 181 -12.61 -10.96 -3.95
C TYR A 181 -12.45 -9.59 -3.29
N VAL A 182 -12.03 -8.59 -4.07
CA VAL A 182 -12.10 -7.20 -3.64
C VAL A 182 -13.55 -6.76 -3.73
N VAL A 183 -14.13 -6.41 -2.59
CA VAL A 183 -15.55 -6.04 -2.48
C VAL A 183 -15.77 -4.55 -2.19
N GLN A 184 -14.73 -3.87 -1.71
CA GLN A 184 -14.74 -2.43 -1.48
C GLN A 184 -13.33 -1.87 -1.53
N GLU A 185 -13.20 -0.63 -1.95
CA GLU A 185 -11.99 0.18 -1.90
C GLU A 185 -12.20 1.38 -0.98
N ILE A 186 -11.18 1.74 -0.21
CA ILE A 186 -11.21 2.87 0.72
C ILE A 186 -9.94 3.68 0.56
N GLU A 187 -10.05 4.97 0.35
CA GLU A 187 -8.96 5.91 0.56
C GLU A 187 -9.01 6.46 1.99
N PHE A 188 -7.93 6.30 2.73
CA PHE A 188 -7.85 6.73 4.12
C PHE A 188 -6.64 7.65 4.34
N PRO A 189 -6.81 8.82 4.97
CA PRO A 189 -5.72 9.73 5.24
C PRO A 189 -4.77 9.15 6.29
N VAL A 190 -3.46 9.36 6.07
CA VAL A 190 -2.39 8.94 6.97
C VAL A 190 -1.71 10.18 7.53
N ALA A 191 -1.90 10.44 8.81
CA ALA A 191 -1.29 11.55 9.51
C ALA A 191 -0.59 11.03 10.78
N HIS A 192 0.71 11.31 10.90
CA HIS A 192 1.48 10.89 12.07
C HIS A 192 1.60 12.01 13.09
N CYS A 193 1.44 11.67 14.35
CA CYS A 193 1.78 12.51 15.49
C CYS A 193 3.01 11.95 16.22
N LEU A 194 3.75 12.81 16.91
CA LEU A 194 4.76 12.44 17.89
C LEU A 194 4.10 12.30 19.25
N ALA A 195 4.15 11.13 19.85
CA ALA A 195 3.57 10.88 21.15
C ALA A 195 4.57 10.19 22.09
N THR A 196 4.45 10.45 23.39
CA THR A 196 5.32 9.93 24.43
C THR A 196 4.54 9.55 25.69
N LEU A 197 5.21 9.00 26.69
CA LEU A 197 4.59 8.71 27.98
C LEU A 197 4.14 9.99 28.69
N PRO A 198 3.03 9.95 29.45
CA PRO A 198 2.58 11.10 30.22
C PRO A 198 3.66 11.61 31.17
N GLY A 199 3.79 12.94 31.21
CA GLY A 199 4.75 13.64 32.08
C GLY A 199 6.16 13.78 31.48
N GLU A 200 6.39 13.31 30.23
CA GLU A 200 7.61 13.61 29.49
C GLU A 200 7.43 14.82 28.58
N SER A 201 8.49 15.58 28.41
CA SER A 201 8.55 16.75 27.53
C SER A 201 9.37 16.43 26.28
N PHE A 202 9.26 17.27 25.26
CA PHE A 202 10.01 17.13 24.01
C PHE A 202 11.54 17.06 24.25
N SER A 203 12.07 17.82 25.25
CA SER A 203 13.48 17.84 25.57
C SER A 203 14.04 16.52 26.12
N ASP A 204 13.18 15.65 26.61
CA ASP A 204 13.57 14.37 27.19
C ASP A 204 13.78 13.31 26.10
N ILE A 205 13.21 13.52 24.89
CA ILE A 205 13.17 12.53 23.82
C ILE A 205 14.55 12.33 23.19
N LYS A 206 14.98 11.07 23.17
CA LYS A 206 16.23 10.59 22.55
C LYS A 206 15.98 9.60 21.42
N ARG A 207 14.88 8.85 21.48
CA ARG A 207 14.51 7.81 20.51
C ARG A 207 13.06 7.96 20.09
N VAL A 208 12.79 7.68 18.80
CA VAL A 208 11.44 7.69 18.25
C VAL A 208 11.22 6.38 17.50
N TYR A 209 10.31 5.57 17.99
CA TYR A 209 9.96 4.28 17.42
C TYR A 209 8.83 4.42 16.41
N SER A 210 8.96 3.80 15.25
CA SER A 210 7.86 3.67 14.28
C SER A 210 8.19 2.67 13.18
N HIS A 211 7.21 2.39 12.31
CA HIS A 211 7.45 1.67 11.07
C HIS A 211 8.49 2.42 10.20
N PRO A 212 9.42 1.74 9.51
CA PRO A 212 10.45 2.39 8.67
C PRO A 212 9.87 3.42 7.70
N GLN A 213 8.74 3.12 7.10
CA GLN A 213 8.03 4.02 6.19
C GLN A 213 7.58 5.32 6.88
N ALA A 214 7.03 5.24 8.08
CA ALA A 214 6.62 6.42 8.84
C ALA A 214 7.82 7.27 9.29
N LEU A 215 8.93 6.64 9.67
CA LEU A 215 10.20 7.34 9.97
C LEU A 215 10.70 8.11 8.75
N SER A 216 10.64 7.51 7.56
CA SER A 216 11.03 8.17 6.31
C SER A 216 10.08 9.32 5.92
N GLN A 217 8.78 9.16 6.14
CA GLN A 217 7.78 10.22 5.88
C GLN A 217 7.98 11.45 6.78
N CYS A 218 8.58 11.25 7.96
CA CYS A 218 8.92 12.30 8.91
C CYS A 218 10.40 12.68 8.87
N ALA A 219 11.10 12.51 7.75
CA ALA A 219 12.53 12.79 7.62
C ALA A 219 12.89 14.24 7.98
N ASP A 220 12.05 15.21 7.64
CA ASP A 220 12.25 16.63 7.97
C ASP A 220 12.33 16.85 9.51
N PHE A 221 11.53 16.09 10.28
CA PHE A 221 11.62 16.08 11.73
C PHE A 221 13.00 15.64 12.21
N PHE A 222 13.54 14.52 11.69
CA PHE A 222 14.85 14.02 12.09
C PHE A 222 15.99 14.93 11.60
N GLN A 223 15.86 15.61 10.48
CA GLN A 223 16.82 16.63 10.03
C GLN A 223 16.84 17.83 10.98
N LYS A 224 15.68 18.28 11.44
CA LYS A 224 15.55 19.38 12.42
C LYS A 224 16.11 19.00 13.81
N TYR A 225 16.00 17.72 14.19
CA TYR A 225 16.42 17.21 15.50
C TYR A 225 17.41 16.03 15.36
N PRO A 226 18.65 16.27 14.89
CA PRO A 226 19.61 15.22 14.54
C PRO A 226 20.12 14.38 15.71
N LYS A 227 19.85 14.79 16.96
CA LYS A 227 20.16 14.03 18.17
C LYS A 227 19.12 12.97 18.53
N ILE A 228 17.95 13.02 17.90
CA ILE A 228 16.86 12.05 18.11
C ILE A 228 17.06 10.90 17.12
N LEU A 229 17.13 9.67 17.63
CA LEU A 229 17.32 8.48 16.81
C LEU A 229 15.98 7.88 16.41
N GLY A 230 15.75 7.68 15.11
CA GLY A 230 14.65 6.87 14.60
C GLY A 230 14.94 5.38 14.75
N VAL A 231 14.06 4.65 15.41
CA VAL A 231 14.22 3.21 15.68
C VAL A 231 13.09 2.43 14.99
N PRO A 232 13.41 1.48 14.09
CA PRO A 232 12.40 0.71 13.40
C PRO A 232 11.54 -0.15 14.34
N SER A 233 10.23 -0.17 14.06
CA SER A 233 9.25 -1.05 14.69
C SER A 233 8.40 -1.72 13.62
N LEU A 234 7.77 -2.82 13.96
CA LEU A 234 6.96 -3.61 13.03
C LEU A 234 5.78 -2.81 12.43
N ASN A 235 5.17 -1.91 13.24
CA ASN A 235 3.99 -1.14 12.86
C ASN A 235 3.87 0.07 13.79
N THR A 236 3.25 1.16 13.32
CA THR A 236 3.12 2.42 14.07
C THR A 236 2.30 2.28 15.36
N ALA A 237 1.17 1.55 15.32
CA ALA A 237 0.34 1.32 16.49
C ALA A 237 0.96 0.32 17.47
N ILE A 238 1.69 -0.70 16.97
CA ILE A 238 2.48 -1.62 17.81
C ILE A 238 3.58 -0.85 18.54
N ALA A 239 4.24 0.13 17.90
CA ALA A 239 5.22 0.99 18.57
C ALA A 239 4.58 1.75 19.73
N ALA A 240 3.39 2.32 19.54
CA ALA A 240 2.64 3.03 20.59
C ALA A 240 2.27 2.10 21.75
N LYS A 241 1.75 0.91 21.44
CA LYS A 241 1.43 -0.13 22.43
C LYS A 241 2.67 -0.54 23.24
N SER A 242 3.78 -0.84 22.54
CA SER A 242 5.03 -1.27 23.19
C SER A 242 5.61 -0.18 24.08
N LEU A 243 5.60 1.08 23.66
CA LEU A 243 6.05 2.19 24.49
C LEU A 243 5.26 2.27 25.81
N LYS A 244 3.93 2.12 25.71
CA LYS A 244 3.05 2.11 26.89
C LYS A 244 3.36 0.94 27.83
N GLU A 245 3.53 -0.26 27.28
CA GLU A 245 3.76 -1.49 28.07
C GLU A 245 5.15 -1.50 28.71
N GLN A 246 6.17 -1.03 28.02
CA GLN A 246 7.55 -1.03 28.51
C GLN A 246 7.86 0.16 29.44
N GLY A 247 7.14 1.26 29.31
CA GLY A 247 7.34 2.44 30.13
C GLY A 247 8.71 3.11 29.92
N GLU A 248 9.27 3.00 28.69
CA GLU A 248 10.61 3.51 28.37
C GLU A 248 10.65 5.03 28.39
N ARG A 249 11.38 5.60 29.37
CA ARG A 249 11.61 7.03 29.49
C ARG A 249 12.57 7.56 28.43
N GLY A 250 12.32 8.79 27.96
CA GLY A 250 13.10 9.44 26.91
C GLY A 250 12.83 8.84 25.52
N ALA A 251 11.72 8.11 25.37
CA ALA A 251 11.28 7.55 24.13
C ALA A 251 9.93 8.14 23.67
N ALA A 252 9.75 8.26 22.36
CA ALA A 252 8.50 8.66 21.73
C ALA A 252 8.17 7.71 20.56
N VAL A 253 7.00 7.88 20.00
CA VAL A 253 6.53 7.11 18.83
C VAL A 253 5.95 8.05 17.77
N LEU A 254 6.10 7.68 16.49
CA LEU A 254 5.28 8.22 15.42
C LEU A 254 4.14 7.25 15.16
N CYS A 255 2.92 7.68 15.40
CA CYS A 255 1.71 6.86 15.22
C CYS A 255 0.53 7.73 14.81
N SER A 256 -0.64 7.12 14.59
CA SER A 256 -1.90 7.88 14.45
C SER A 256 -2.28 8.54 15.77
N LYS A 257 -3.05 9.62 15.71
CA LYS A 257 -3.59 10.29 16.90
C LYS A 257 -4.46 9.33 17.71
N GLU A 258 -5.23 8.50 17.04
CA GLU A 258 -6.10 7.50 17.66
C GLU A 258 -5.29 6.45 18.41
N ALA A 259 -4.17 5.96 17.86
CA ALA A 259 -3.28 5.04 18.57
C ALA A 259 -2.66 5.70 19.81
N ALA A 260 -2.22 6.95 19.70
CA ALA A 260 -1.70 7.68 20.86
C ALA A 260 -2.73 7.78 21.98
N LEU A 261 -3.98 8.13 21.66
CA LEU A 261 -5.08 8.22 22.61
C LEU A 261 -5.48 6.86 23.18
N GLU A 262 -5.57 5.83 22.34
CA GLU A 262 -5.92 4.46 22.76
C GLU A 262 -4.94 3.92 23.82
N TYR A 263 -3.65 4.18 23.64
CA TYR A 263 -2.61 3.71 24.60
C TYR A 263 -2.28 4.76 25.70
N GLY A 264 -3.05 5.84 25.80
CA GLY A 264 -2.89 6.85 26.86
C GLY A 264 -1.53 7.57 26.80
N LEU A 265 -1.00 7.81 25.59
CA LEU A 265 0.21 8.59 25.37
C LEU A 265 -0.12 10.08 25.28
N SER A 266 0.84 10.92 25.62
CA SER A 266 0.75 12.38 25.47
C SER A 266 1.26 12.77 24.09
N ILE A 267 0.43 13.47 23.30
CA ILE A 267 0.80 13.97 21.98
C ILE A 267 1.63 15.23 22.16
N LEU A 268 2.84 15.24 21.61
CA LEU A 268 3.76 16.38 21.63
C LEU A 268 3.63 17.26 20.39
N GLU A 269 3.43 16.66 19.23
CA GLU A 269 3.30 17.35 17.95
C GLU A 269 2.37 16.55 17.02
N GLU A 270 1.49 17.25 16.29
CA GLU A 270 0.57 16.63 15.33
C GLU A 270 1.02 16.93 13.88
N ASN A 271 0.58 16.11 12.93
CA ASN A 271 0.77 16.30 11.48
C ASN A 271 2.23 16.38 11.02
N LEU A 272 3.07 15.49 11.54
CA LEU A 272 4.50 15.41 11.18
C LEU A 272 4.76 14.82 9.80
N SER A 273 3.80 14.12 9.20
CA SER A 273 3.90 13.61 7.84
C SER A 273 3.65 14.72 6.80
N LYS A 274 4.19 14.55 5.58
CA LYS A 274 3.91 15.45 4.46
C LYS A 274 2.41 15.57 4.24
N LYS A 275 1.97 16.76 3.79
CA LYS A 275 0.56 17.00 3.41
C LYS A 275 0.17 16.01 2.30
N GLU A 276 -1.10 15.55 2.33
CA GLU A 276 -1.71 14.68 1.32
C GLU A 276 -1.15 13.23 1.28
N ASN A 277 -0.85 12.66 2.43
CA ASN A 277 -0.54 11.25 2.54
C ASN A 277 -1.83 10.45 2.73
N THR A 278 -2.18 9.65 1.73
CA THR A 278 -3.34 8.74 1.77
C THR A 278 -2.90 7.32 1.48
N THR A 279 -3.61 6.36 2.05
CA THR A 279 -3.43 4.93 1.72
C THR A 279 -4.74 4.38 1.19
N ARG A 280 -4.66 3.70 0.06
CA ARG A 280 -5.74 2.96 -0.55
C ARG A 280 -5.76 1.54 -0.01
N PHE A 281 -6.86 1.17 0.63
CA PHE A 281 -7.09 -0.15 1.18
C PHE A 281 -8.13 -0.90 0.37
N PHE A 282 -7.97 -2.21 0.24
CA PHE A 282 -8.99 -3.12 -0.27
C PHE A 282 -9.64 -3.87 0.87
N ILE A 283 -10.97 -3.89 0.89
CA ILE A 283 -11.75 -4.84 1.69
C ILE A 283 -11.97 -6.08 0.84
N LEU A 284 -11.66 -7.23 1.42
CA LEU A 284 -11.71 -8.54 0.78
C LEU A 284 -12.81 -9.39 1.42
N GLY A 285 -13.47 -10.19 0.62
CA GLY A 285 -14.48 -11.15 1.07
C GLY A 285 -14.40 -12.47 0.31
N ARG A 286 -15.10 -13.50 0.81
CA ARG A 286 -15.20 -14.81 0.14
C ARG A 286 -16.25 -14.84 -0.97
N GLU A 287 -17.16 -13.91 -0.97
CA GLU A 287 -18.23 -13.80 -1.97
C GLU A 287 -17.97 -12.60 -2.87
N ALA A 288 -18.25 -12.78 -4.15
CA ALA A 288 -18.11 -11.72 -5.15
C ALA A 288 -19.39 -10.89 -5.20
N PHE A 289 -19.33 -9.62 -4.81
CA PHE A 289 -20.45 -8.68 -4.94
C PHE A 289 -19.95 -7.25 -5.21
N PHE A 290 -20.85 -6.41 -5.69
CA PHE A 290 -20.61 -4.98 -5.84
C PHE A 290 -21.87 -4.18 -5.53
N THR A 291 -21.72 -2.90 -5.23
CA THR A 291 -22.80 -1.91 -5.14
C THR A 291 -22.61 -0.84 -6.21
N GLU A 292 -23.71 -0.22 -6.64
CA GLU A 292 -23.67 0.99 -7.50
C GLU A 292 -23.25 2.22 -6.73
#